data_bd69f08e81a11724c6da86d7499b0678
#
_entry.id   bd69f08e81a11724c6da86d7499b0678
#
_cell.length_a   1.000
_cell.length_b   1.000
_cell.length_c   1.000
_cell.angle_alpha   90.00
_cell.angle_beta   90.00
_cell.angle_gamma   90.00
#
_symmetry.space_group_name_H-M   'P 1'
#
loop_
_entity.id
_entity.type
_entity.pdbx_description
1 polymer ?
#
loop_
_entity_poly.entity_id
_entity_poly.type
_entity_poly.pdbx_seq_one_letter_code
_entity_poly.pdbx_strand_id
1 'polypeptide(L)'
;MLKIFATPEELGAIEEAGVKPGTVFTEESCGTNALALARENNRLLAIRGEQHYCKLFKDWWCVAGPVKDLEGKTIGYLDISLDAEKELGLAAAHLQALVNLIEKELYLRELERKLQQTGVRLPPSLAIPPEVERELTPREQEVAQLLLCRLRNKEIAEKLRLSIRTVRKHRQNIYQKLGVSSLDGLLSRFNAE
;
A
#
# COMPACT_ATOMS: atom_id res chain seq x y z
N MET A 1 -14.61 -11.72 -7.02
CA MET A 1 -13.58 -12.33 -7.89
C MET A 1 -12.47 -12.87 -7.02
N LEU A 2 -12.09 -14.15 -7.15
CA LEU A 2 -10.96 -14.73 -6.42
C LEU A 2 -9.67 -14.42 -7.18
N LYS A 3 -8.64 -13.99 -6.47
CA LYS A 3 -7.28 -13.86 -6.98
C LYS A 3 -6.35 -14.62 -6.03
N ILE A 4 -5.50 -15.48 -6.59
CA ILE A 4 -4.63 -16.37 -5.81
C ILE A 4 -3.19 -15.92 -6.02
N PHE A 5 -2.40 -15.89 -4.95
CA PHE A 5 -0.99 -15.59 -4.95
C PHE A 5 -0.27 -16.76 -4.25
N ALA A 6 0.49 -17.51 -5.01
CA ALA A 6 1.28 -18.64 -4.54
C ALA A 6 2.49 -18.84 -5.46
N THR A 7 3.39 -19.74 -5.12
CA THR A 7 4.45 -20.15 -6.03
C THR A 7 3.85 -20.87 -7.25
N PRO A 8 4.54 -20.93 -8.40
CA PRO A 8 4.02 -21.64 -9.58
C PRO A 8 3.67 -23.12 -9.31
N GLU A 9 4.42 -23.80 -8.46
CA GLU A 9 4.19 -25.18 -8.06
C GLU A 9 2.90 -25.32 -7.22
N GLU A 10 2.74 -24.45 -6.22
CA GLU A 10 1.54 -24.40 -5.38
C GLU A 10 0.29 -24.02 -6.17
N LEU A 11 0.41 -23.06 -7.11
CA LEU A 11 -0.71 -22.68 -7.99
C LEU A 11 -1.21 -23.87 -8.80
N GLY A 12 -0.32 -24.67 -9.40
CA GLY A 12 -0.70 -25.86 -10.14
C GLY A 12 -1.50 -26.85 -9.27
N ALA A 13 -0.99 -27.15 -8.07
CA ALA A 13 -1.67 -28.05 -7.14
C ALA A 13 -3.04 -27.50 -6.67
N ILE A 14 -3.14 -26.20 -6.41
CA ILE A 14 -4.37 -25.54 -5.99
C ILE A 14 -5.41 -25.56 -7.13
N GLU A 15 -5.00 -25.32 -8.37
CA GLU A 15 -5.88 -25.33 -9.54
C GLU A 15 -6.37 -26.77 -9.88
N GLU A 16 -5.48 -27.77 -9.80
CA GLU A 16 -5.84 -29.18 -9.95
C GLU A 16 -6.85 -29.61 -8.89
N ALA A 17 -6.72 -29.10 -7.67
CA ALA A 17 -7.68 -29.31 -6.59
C ALA A 17 -9.02 -28.56 -6.80
N GLY A 18 -9.18 -27.79 -7.88
CA GLY A 18 -10.41 -27.10 -8.24
C GLY A 18 -10.57 -25.70 -7.69
N VAL A 19 -9.56 -25.16 -7.00
CA VAL A 19 -9.56 -23.78 -6.47
C VAL A 19 -8.96 -22.84 -7.53
N LYS A 20 -9.81 -22.09 -8.21
CA LYS A 20 -9.44 -21.20 -9.33
C LYS A 20 -10.29 -19.92 -9.32
N PRO A 21 -9.95 -18.92 -10.11
CA PRO A 21 -10.80 -17.75 -10.29
C PRO A 21 -12.24 -18.13 -10.64
N GLY A 22 -13.20 -17.66 -9.83
CA GLY A 22 -14.62 -18.03 -9.94
C GLY A 22 -15.09 -19.08 -8.93
N THR A 23 -14.18 -19.73 -8.20
CA THR A 23 -14.57 -20.62 -7.08
C THR A 23 -15.32 -19.83 -6.01
N VAL A 24 -16.40 -20.44 -5.50
CA VAL A 24 -17.27 -19.86 -4.48
C VAL A 24 -16.99 -20.53 -3.14
N PHE A 25 -16.64 -19.72 -2.14
CA PHE A 25 -16.34 -20.16 -0.78
C PHE A 25 -17.48 -19.77 0.17
N THR A 26 -18.65 -20.38 -0.03
CA THR A 26 -19.78 -20.25 0.91
C THR A 26 -19.95 -21.55 1.67
N GLU A 27 -20.72 -21.52 2.75
CA GLU A 27 -21.03 -22.73 3.51
C GLU A 27 -21.78 -23.75 2.66
N GLU A 28 -22.67 -23.31 1.77
CA GLU A 28 -23.42 -24.18 0.86
C GLU A 28 -22.54 -24.84 -0.20
N SER A 29 -21.43 -24.16 -0.63
CA SER A 29 -20.58 -24.67 -1.72
C SER A 29 -19.47 -25.61 -1.25
N CYS A 30 -18.86 -25.34 -0.10
CA CYS A 30 -17.73 -26.12 0.40
C CYS A 30 -17.76 -26.35 1.92
N GLY A 31 -18.87 -26.04 2.58
CA GLY A 31 -19.04 -26.18 4.02
C GLY A 31 -18.17 -25.21 4.80
N THR A 32 -17.94 -25.51 6.07
CA THR A 32 -17.15 -24.67 6.97
C THR A 32 -15.75 -24.42 6.42
N ASN A 33 -15.44 -23.15 6.19
CA ASN A 33 -14.14 -22.66 5.74
C ASN A 33 -13.88 -21.26 6.29
N ALA A 34 -12.60 -20.81 6.30
CA ALA A 34 -12.23 -19.54 6.92
C ALA A 34 -12.89 -18.33 6.27
N LEU A 35 -13.03 -18.32 4.93
CA LEU A 35 -13.67 -17.23 4.19
C LEU A 35 -15.17 -17.11 4.50
N ALA A 36 -15.90 -18.26 4.55
CA ALA A 36 -17.30 -18.28 4.91
C ALA A 36 -17.51 -17.74 6.34
N LEU A 37 -16.73 -18.24 7.29
CA LEU A 37 -16.81 -17.78 8.68
C LEU A 37 -16.44 -16.32 8.86
N ALA A 38 -15.39 -15.84 8.17
CA ALA A 38 -15.00 -14.44 8.22
C ALA A 38 -16.10 -13.53 7.65
N ARG A 39 -16.79 -13.98 6.60
CA ARG A 39 -17.92 -13.27 5.99
C ARG A 39 -19.11 -13.18 6.93
N GLU A 40 -19.51 -14.28 7.55
CA GLU A 40 -20.67 -14.33 8.46
C GLU A 40 -20.45 -13.48 9.71
N ASN A 41 -19.24 -13.54 10.27
CA ASN A 41 -18.92 -12.89 11.52
C ASN A 41 -18.32 -11.48 11.33
N ASN A 42 -18.02 -11.07 10.10
CA ASN A 42 -17.39 -9.81 9.73
C ASN A 42 -16.12 -9.47 10.55
N ARG A 43 -15.30 -10.47 10.82
CA ARG A 43 -14.05 -10.37 11.58
C ARG A 43 -13.02 -11.38 11.10
N LEU A 44 -11.77 -11.18 11.53
CA LEU A 44 -10.71 -12.16 11.32
C LEU A 44 -11.02 -13.45 12.08
N LEU A 45 -10.97 -14.56 11.38
CA LEU A 45 -11.16 -15.91 11.91
C LEU A 45 -10.13 -16.86 11.31
N ALA A 46 -9.81 -17.88 12.07
CA ALA A 46 -8.89 -18.95 11.66
C ALA A 46 -9.50 -20.31 11.92
N ILE A 47 -9.28 -21.23 11.00
CA ILE A 47 -9.64 -22.65 11.17
C ILE A 47 -8.49 -23.53 10.69
N ARG A 48 -8.38 -24.72 11.27
CA ARG A 48 -7.28 -25.65 11.04
C ARG A 48 -7.79 -27.07 10.79
N GLY A 49 -7.17 -27.73 9.81
CA GLY A 49 -7.29 -29.18 9.64
C GLY A 49 -8.73 -29.68 9.62
N GLU A 50 -9.05 -30.54 10.55
CA GLU A 50 -10.36 -31.16 10.68
C GLU A 50 -11.54 -30.20 10.96
N GLN A 51 -11.26 -28.92 11.27
CA GLN A 51 -12.29 -27.88 11.38
C GLN A 51 -12.87 -27.49 10.00
N HIS A 52 -12.15 -27.77 8.91
CA HIS A 52 -12.70 -27.63 7.57
C HIS A 52 -13.67 -28.76 7.26
N TYR A 53 -14.81 -28.43 6.67
CA TYR A 53 -15.77 -29.44 6.19
C TYR A 53 -15.24 -30.16 4.95
N CYS A 54 -14.70 -29.39 3.97
CA CYS A 54 -14.17 -29.94 2.74
C CYS A 54 -12.85 -30.66 3.00
N LYS A 55 -12.76 -31.93 2.53
CA LYS A 55 -11.56 -32.77 2.70
C LYS A 55 -10.29 -32.12 2.09
N LEU A 56 -10.47 -31.36 1.02
CA LEU A 56 -9.38 -30.67 0.32
C LEU A 56 -8.58 -29.72 1.23
N PHE A 57 -9.22 -29.15 2.25
CA PHE A 57 -8.60 -28.15 3.12
C PHE A 57 -8.14 -28.72 4.47
N LYS A 58 -8.24 -30.02 4.68
CA LYS A 58 -7.90 -30.64 5.97
C LYS A 58 -6.42 -30.61 6.31
N ASP A 59 -5.55 -30.51 5.31
CA ASP A 59 -4.12 -30.36 5.53
C ASP A 59 -3.70 -28.89 5.65
N TRP A 60 -4.67 -27.97 5.67
CA TRP A 60 -4.39 -26.54 5.68
C TRP A 60 -4.82 -25.89 6.98
N TRP A 61 -4.10 -24.82 7.29
CA TRP A 61 -4.51 -23.82 8.25
C TRP A 61 -4.84 -22.52 7.51
N CYS A 62 -6.08 -22.07 7.62
CA CYS A 62 -6.57 -20.90 6.93
C CYS A 62 -6.94 -19.79 7.91
N VAL A 63 -6.52 -18.57 7.61
CA VAL A 63 -6.87 -17.36 8.33
C VAL A 63 -7.48 -16.38 7.35
N ALA A 64 -8.73 -15.97 7.58
CA ALA A 64 -9.42 -15.02 6.71
C ALA A 64 -9.95 -13.83 7.49
N GLY A 65 -10.00 -12.66 6.83
CA GLY A 65 -10.52 -11.44 7.42
C GLY A 65 -11.09 -10.48 6.39
N PRO A 66 -12.04 -9.61 6.79
CA PRO A 66 -12.62 -8.60 5.92
C PRO A 66 -11.62 -7.49 5.62
N VAL A 67 -11.72 -6.93 4.42
CA VAL A 67 -11.10 -5.69 3.99
C VAL A 67 -12.21 -4.65 3.86
N LYS A 68 -12.06 -3.49 4.50
CA LYS A 68 -13.08 -2.45 4.57
C LYS A 68 -12.67 -1.19 3.82
N ASP A 69 -13.65 -0.46 3.33
CA ASP A 69 -13.47 0.89 2.81
C ASP A 69 -13.47 1.94 3.94
N LEU A 70 -13.41 3.21 3.54
CA LEU A 70 -13.40 4.37 4.46
C LEU A 70 -14.66 4.52 5.32
N GLU A 71 -15.77 3.99 4.84
CA GLU A 71 -17.05 4.03 5.52
C GLU A 71 -17.25 2.81 6.45
N GLY A 72 -16.22 1.94 6.53
CA GLY A 72 -16.27 0.70 7.33
C GLY A 72 -17.06 -0.43 6.66
N LYS A 73 -17.46 -0.28 5.41
CA LYS A 73 -18.16 -1.29 4.63
C LYS A 73 -17.16 -2.32 4.11
N THR A 74 -17.47 -3.58 4.28
CA THR A 74 -16.65 -4.67 3.75
C THR A 74 -16.75 -4.71 2.22
N ILE A 75 -15.60 -4.60 1.56
CA ILE A 75 -15.45 -4.60 0.10
C ILE A 75 -14.81 -5.89 -0.42
N GLY A 76 -14.26 -6.71 0.46
CA GLY A 76 -13.63 -7.98 0.13
C GLY A 76 -13.15 -8.73 1.37
N TYR A 77 -12.52 -9.86 1.11
CA TYR A 77 -11.91 -10.70 2.14
C TYR A 77 -10.52 -11.10 1.68
N LEU A 78 -9.59 -11.16 2.61
CA LEU A 78 -8.25 -11.69 2.41
C LEU A 78 -8.12 -12.99 3.18
N ASP A 79 -7.49 -14.00 2.58
CA ASP A 79 -7.22 -15.29 3.20
C ASP A 79 -5.72 -15.61 3.05
N ILE A 80 -5.13 -16.19 4.10
CA ILE A 80 -3.83 -16.81 4.08
C ILE A 80 -4.03 -18.28 4.45
N SER A 81 -3.67 -19.17 3.53
CA SER A 81 -3.69 -20.61 3.72
C SER A 81 -2.27 -21.13 3.82
N LEU A 82 -1.99 -21.92 4.84
CA LEU A 82 -0.70 -22.53 5.13
C LEU A 82 -0.91 -24.02 5.40
N ASP A 83 0.18 -24.78 5.33
CA ASP A 83 0.23 -26.13 5.84
C ASP A 83 -0.18 -26.17 7.32
N ALA A 84 -1.02 -27.13 7.71
CA ALA A 84 -1.57 -27.26 9.06
C ALA A 84 -0.50 -27.51 10.14
N GLU A 85 0.68 -27.96 9.77
CA GLU A 85 1.83 -28.16 10.68
C GLU A 85 2.56 -26.85 11.01
N LYS A 86 2.34 -25.76 10.25
CA LYS A 86 2.98 -24.46 10.47
C LYS A 86 2.30 -23.66 11.59
N GLU A 87 3.04 -22.75 12.19
CA GLU A 87 2.58 -21.93 13.32
C GLU A 87 1.62 -20.82 12.87
N LEU A 88 0.42 -20.77 13.44
CA LEU A 88 -0.64 -19.83 13.08
C LEU A 88 -0.34 -18.38 13.48
N GLY A 89 0.26 -18.17 14.64
CA GLY A 89 0.35 -16.83 15.22
C GLY A 89 0.94 -15.79 14.27
N LEU A 90 1.93 -16.23 13.50
CA LEU A 90 2.57 -15.38 12.49
C LEU A 90 1.63 -15.09 11.30
N ALA A 91 0.87 -16.08 10.85
CA ALA A 91 -0.06 -15.94 9.72
C ALA A 91 -1.20 -14.94 10.03
N ALA A 92 -1.77 -15.01 11.23
CA ALA A 92 -2.80 -14.08 11.66
C ALA A 92 -2.28 -12.64 11.76
N ALA A 93 -1.06 -12.46 12.30
CA ALA A 93 -0.40 -11.16 12.35
C ALA A 93 -0.09 -10.60 10.97
N HIS A 94 0.39 -11.43 10.05
CA HIS A 94 0.64 -11.05 8.66
C HIS A 94 -0.66 -10.68 7.94
N LEU A 95 -1.74 -11.46 8.10
CA LEU A 95 -3.02 -11.13 7.51
C LEU A 95 -3.52 -9.76 7.99
N GLN A 96 -3.48 -9.51 9.29
CA GLN A 96 -3.90 -8.23 9.84
C GLN A 96 -3.05 -7.07 9.32
N ALA A 97 -1.74 -7.26 9.21
CA ALA A 97 -0.84 -6.24 8.65
C ALA A 97 -1.14 -5.95 7.18
N LEU A 98 -1.41 -6.99 6.37
CA LEU A 98 -1.79 -6.87 4.97
C LEU A 98 -3.15 -6.17 4.81
N VAL A 99 -4.15 -6.53 5.62
CA VAL A 99 -5.46 -5.86 5.63
C VAL A 99 -5.29 -4.37 5.92
N ASN A 100 -4.55 -4.03 6.98
CA ASN A 100 -4.29 -2.63 7.35
C ASN A 100 -3.56 -1.86 6.24
N LEU A 101 -2.61 -2.50 5.56
CA LEU A 101 -1.89 -1.89 4.44
C LEU A 101 -2.80 -1.62 3.23
N ILE A 102 -3.65 -2.60 2.88
CA ILE A 102 -4.62 -2.47 1.78
C ILE A 102 -5.64 -1.36 2.10
N GLU A 103 -6.20 -1.35 3.30
CA GLU A 103 -7.16 -0.33 3.73
C GLU A 103 -6.54 1.07 3.73
N LYS A 104 -5.27 1.20 4.17
CA LYS A 104 -4.53 2.46 4.11
C LYS A 104 -4.30 2.92 2.66
N GLU A 105 -3.93 2.03 1.77
CA GLU A 105 -3.75 2.35 0.34
C GLU A 105 -5.06 2.81 -0.31
N LEU A 106 -6.17 2.14 0.00
CA LEU A 106 -7.50 2.54 -0.47
C LEU A 106 -7.88 3.93 0.07
N TYR A 107 -7.55 4.20 1.33
CA TYR A 107 -7.73 5.52 1.94
C TYR A 107 -6.98 6.62 1.17
N LEU A 108 -5.70 6.39 0.92
CA LEU A 108 -4.86 7.38 0.23
C LEU A 108 -5.37 7.65 -1.19
N ARG A 109 -5.74 6.62 -1.95
CA ARG A 109 -6.30 6.76 -3.30
C ARG A 109 -7.62 7.54 -3.32
N GLU A 110 -8.50 7.28 -2.36
CA GLU A 110 -9.76 8.02 -2.25
C GLU A 110 -9.52 9.47 -1.85
N LEU A 111 -8.56 9.73 -0.96
CA LEU A 111 -8.18 11.09 -0.60
C LEU A 111 -7.60 11.86 -1.80
N GLU A 112 -6.72 11.23 -2.58
CA GLU A 112 -6.18 11.78 -3.83
C GLU A 112 -7.31 12.10 -4.82
N ARG A 113 -8.26 11.17 -5.01
CA ARG A 113 -9.42 11.36 -5.87
C ARG A 113 -10.28 12.56 -5.44
N LYS A 114 -10.53 12.68 -4.13
CA LYS A 114 -11.31 13.83 -3.58
C LYS A 114 -10.55 15.14 -3.76
N LEU A 115 -9.25 15.17 -3.54
CA LEU A 115 -8.43 16.37 -3.74
C LEU A 115 -8.40 16.81 -5.21
N GLN A 116 -8.30 15.86 -6.14
CA GLN A 116 -8.38 16.17 -7.58
C GLN A 116 -9.73 16.79 -7.95
N GLN A 117 -10.82 16.32 -7.37
CA GLN A 117 -12.17 16.88 -7.62
C GLN A 117 -12.36 18.29 -7.05
N THR A 118 -11.68 18.63 -5.97
CA THR A 118 -11.76 19.98 -5.37
C THR A 118 -10.87 21.01 -6.07
N GLY A 119 -10.14 20.62 -7.11
CA GLY A 119 -9.17 21.48 -7.79
C GLY A 119 -7.93 21.82 -6.94
N VAL A 120 -7.86 21.29 -5.74
CA VAL A 120 -6.64 21.35 -4.90
C VAL A 120 -5.62 20.42 -5.53
N ARG A 121 -4.65 20.98 -6.26
CA ARG A 121 -3.47 20.21 -6.66
C ARG A 121 -2.74 19.77 -5.40
N LEU A 122 -2.64 18.48 -5.18
CA LEU A 122 -1.64 17.93 -4.26
C LEU A 122 -0.27 18.51 -4.67
N PRO A 123 0.58 18.85 -3.71
CA PRO A 123 1.96 19.09 -4.07
C PRO A 123 2.44 17.84 -4.83
N PRO A 124 3.22 18.02 -5.90
CA PRO A 124 3.73 16.91 -6.68
C PRO A 124 4.33 15.89 -5.73
N SER A 125 4.17 14.61 -6.04
CA SER A 125 4.79 13.51 -5.30
C SER A 125 6.15 13.99 -4.77
N LEU A 126 6.39 13.89 -3.47
CA LEU A 126 7.65 14.32 -2.81
C LEU A 126 8.88 13.59 -3.38
N ALA A 127 8.68 12.68 -4.31
CA ALA A 127 9.74 12.01 -5.05
C ALA A 127 10.28 12.96 -6.13
N ILE A 128 11.53 13.33 -5.98
CA ILE A 128 12.29 14.01 -7.04
C ILE A 128 12.38 13.03 -8.22
N PRO A 129 12.00 13.43 -9.46
CA PRO A 129 12.15 12.55 -10.62
C PRO A 129 13.60 12.07 -10.74
N PRO A 130 13.85 10.79 -11.12
CA PRO A 130 15.19 10.23 -11.18
C PRO A 130 16.17 11.01 -12.06
N GLU A 131 15.66 11.71 -13.06
CA GLU A 131 16.43 12.59 -13.96
C GLU A 131 16.96 13.82 -13.23
N VAL A 132 16.11 14.43 -12.43
CA VAL A 132 16.44 15.61 -11.62
C VAL A 132 17.28 15.22 -10.40
N GLU A 133 17.06 14.04 -9.86
CA GLU A 133 17.84 13.49 -8.73
C GLU A 133 19.32 13.39 -9.08
N ARG A 134 19.66 13.02 -10.32
CA ARG A 134 21.04 12.90 -10.81
C ARG A 134 21.75 14.24 -10.96
N GLU A 135 21.02 15.33 -11.15
CA GLU A 135 21.58 16.68 -11.31
C GLU A 135 21.88 17.36 -9.96
N LEU A 136 21.25 16.87 -8.88
CA LEU A 136 21.34 17.48 -7.56
C LEU A 136 22.21 16.64 -6.61
N THR A 137 22.99 17.32 -5.77
CA THR A 137 23.66 16.66 -4.66
C THR A 137 22.64 16.17 -3.61
N PRO A 138 22.96 15.16 -2.78
CA PRO A 138 22.03 14.68 -1.75
C PRO A 138 21.46 15.80 -0.85
N ARG A 139 22.29 16.82 -0.57
CA ARG A 139 21.84 17.95 0.26
C ARG A 139 20.94 18.93 -0.50
N GLU A 140 21.15 19.09 -1.79
CA GLU A 140 20.27 19.87 -2.66
C GLU A 140 18.93 19.16 -2.87
N GLN A 141 18.92 17.82 -2.92
CA GLN A 141 17.69 17.01 -2.99
C GLN A 141 16.83 17.23 -1.74
N GLU A 142 17.41 17.16 -0.54
CA GLU A 142 16.69 17.43 0.72
C GLU A 142 16.08 18.86 0.73
N VAL A 143 16.84 19.86 0.29
CA VAL A 143 16.35 21.24 0.21
C VAL A 143 15.27 21.37 -0.86
N ALA A 144 15.42 20.74 -2.04
CA ALA A 144 14.44 20.75 -3.11
C ALA A 144 13.10 20.15 -2.67
N GLN A 145 13.12 18.99 -1.98
CA GLN A 145 11.91 18.37 -1.42
C GLN A 145 11.15 19.33 -0.49
N LEU A 146 11.86 20.05 0.38
CA LEU A 146 11.22 20.98 1.30
C LEU A 146 10.73 22.26 0.60
N LEU A 147 11.38 22.68 -0.49
CA LEU A 147 10.89 23.77 -1.36
C LEU A 147 9.61 23.36 -2.09
N LEU A 148 9.49 22.10 -2.56
CA LEU A 148 8.27 21.56 -3.16
C LEU A 148 7.10 21.55 -2.17
N CYS A 149 7.38 21.33 -0.88
CA CYS A 149 6.41 21.49 0.20
C CYS A 149 6.05 22.96 0.52
N ARG A 150 6.53 23.93 -0.30
CA ARG A 150 6.35 25.37 -0.11
C ARG A 150 6.85 25.91 1.24
N LEU A 151 7.80 25.22 1.90
CA LEU A 151 8.40 25.72 3.14
C LEU A 151 9.27 26.95 2.85
N ARG A 152 9.24 27.90 3.78
CA ARG A 152 10.08 29.10 3.72
C ARG A 152 11.52 28.76 4.12
N ASN A 153 12.49 29.56 3.66
CA ASN A 153 13.91 29.33 3.96
C ASN A 153 14.21 29.18 5.46
N LYS A 154 13.44 29.86 6.34
CA LYS A 154 13.59 29.76 7.79
C LYS A 154 13.18 28.39 8.30
N GLU A 155 12.05 27.87 7.85
CA GLU A 155 11.51 26.57 8.22
C GLU A 155 12.39 25.42 7.72
N ILE A 156 12.94 25.57 6.51
CA ILE A 156 13.92 24.64 5.93
C ILE A 156 15.21 24.64 6.76
N ALA A 157 15.70 25.84 7.15
CA ALA A 157 16.89 25.99 7.96
C ALA A 157 16.75 25.31 9.33
N GLU A 158 15.61 25.49 10.01
CA GLU A 158 15.29 24.85 11.27
C GLU A 158 15.22 23.31 11.10
N LYS A 159 14.49 22.82 10.10
CA LYS A 159 14.29 21.40 9.86
C LYS A 159 15.58 20.65 9.50
N LEU A 160 16.44 21.27 8.71
CA LEU A 160 17.71 20.68 8.28
C LEU A 160 18.90 21.04 9.18
N ARG A 161 18.69 21.82 10.25
CA ARG A 161 19.73 22.34 11.16
C ARG A 161 20.83 23.09 10.40
N LEU A 162 20.42 23.96 9.48
CA LEU A 162 21.29 24.80 8.67
C LEU A 162 21.08 26.29 8.98
N SER A 163 22.02 27.13 8.54
CA SER A 163 21.79 28.57 8.50
C SER A 163 20.85 28.94 7.36
N ILE A 164 20.05 30.01 7.51
CA ILE A 164 19.20 30.55 6.44
C ILE A 164 20.06 30.93 5.21
N ARG A 165 21.29 31.41 5.43
CA ARG A 165 22.24 31.72 4.38
C ARG A 165 22.62 30.47 3.57
N THR A 166 22.86 29.36 4.24
CA THR A 166 23.17 28.06 3.61
C THR A 166 22.00 27.57 2.77
N VAL A 167 20.78 27.64 3.29
CA VAL A 167 19.55 27.25 2.56
C VAL A 167 19.38 28.12 1.30
N ARG A 168 19.59 29.44 1.40
CA ARG A 168 19.53 30.34 0.23
C ARG A 168 20.55 29.95 -0.82
N LYS A 169 21.77 29.57 -0.42
CA LYS A 169 22.82 29.15 -1.36
C LYS A 169 22.43 27.84 -2.04
N HIS A 170 21.93 26.83 -1.30
CA HIS A 170 21.45 25.60 -1.91
C HIS A 170 20.30 25.86 -2.89
N ARG A 171 19.33 26.69 -2.52
CA ARG A 171 18.22 27.07 -3.40
C ARG A 171 18.71 27.72 -4.70
N GLN A 172 19.69 28.61 -4.62
CA GLN A 172 20.29 29.25 -5.79
C GLN A 172 20.98 28.23 -6.70
N ASN A 173 21.76 27.30 -6.13
CA ASN A 173 22.41 26.23 -6.86
C ASN A 173 21.40 25.31 -7.55
N ILE A 174 20.32 24.91 -6.84
CA ILE A 174 19.23 24.10 -7.39
C ILE A 174 18.62 24.80 -8.61
N TYR A 175 18.28 26.08 -8.49
CA TYR A 175 17.67 26.84 -9.57
C TYR A 175 18.61 26.93 -10.78
N GLN A 176 19.91 27.17 -10.56
CA GLN A 176 20.91 27.23 -11.60
C GLN A 176 21.07 25.89 -12.32
N LYS A 177 21.18 24.79 -11.58
CA LYS A 177 21.35 23.44 -12.13
C LYS A 177 20.14 22.98 -12.95
N LEU A 178 18.93 23.31 -12.48
CA LEU A 178 17.69 22.92 -13.13
C LEU A 178 17.18 23.92 -14.18
N GLY A 179 17.93 25.03 -14.42
CA GLY A 179 17.55 26.02 -15.40
C GLY A 179 16.27 26.80 -15.09
N VAL A 180 15.91 26.92 -13.80
CA VAL A 180 14.71 27.62 -13.35
C VAL A 180 15.05 28.89 -12.57
N SER A 181 14.14 29.88 -12.57
CA SER A 181 14.35 31.16 -11.90
C SER A 181 13.48 31.41 -10.69
N SER A 182 12.46 30.55 -10.50
CA SER A 182 11.46 30.74 -9.45
C SER A 182 11.02 29.39 -8.84
N LEU A 183 10.30 29.45 -7.70
CA LEU A 183 9.69 28.27 -7.11
C LEU A 183 8.62 27.68 -8.04
N ASP A 184 7.85 28.52 -8.71
CA ASP A 184 6.83 28.04 -9.65
C ASP A 184 7.48 27.37 -10.88
N GLY A 185 8.61 27.88 -11.36
CA GLY A 185 9.42 27.21 -12.38
C GLY A 185 9.95 25.84 -11.91
N LEU A 186 10.38 25.75 -10.65
CA LEU A 186 10.79 24.49 -10.04
C LEU A 186 9.61 23.51 -9.98
N LEU A 187 8.47 23.94 -9.49
CA LEU A 187 7.24 23.13 -9.43
C LEU A 187 6.80 22.63 -10.81
N SER A 188 6.89 23.49 -11.84
CA SER A 188 6.58 23.10 -13.22
C SER A 188 7.54 22.05 -13.77
N ARG A 189 8.82 22.14 -13.44
CA ARG A 189 9.85 21.18 -13.86
C ARG A 189 9.61 19.78 -13.26
N PHE A 190 9.05 19.70 -12.06
CA PHE A 190 8.71 18.43 -11.38
C PHE A 190 7.33 17.90 -11.77
N ASN A 191 6.48 18.70 -12.41
CA ASN A 191 5.14 18.31 -12.87
C ASN A 191 5.08 18.07 -14.38
N ALA A 192 6.20 18.15 -15.09
CA ALA A 192 6.27 17.94 -16.53
C ALA A 192 6.35 16.44 -16.84
N GLU A 193 5.21 15.76 -16.72
CA GLU A 193 4.79 14.55 -17.43
C GLU A 193 3.30 14.65 -17.75
#